data_8e1006acc10a691120f624ae52726fb6
#
_entry.id   8e1006acc10a691120f624ae52726fb6
#
_cell.length_a   1.000
_cell.length_b   1.000
_cell.length_c   1.000
_cell.angle_alpha   90.00
_cell.angle_beta   90.00
_cell.angle_gamma   90.00
#
_symmetry.space_group_name_H-M   'P 1'
#
loop_
_entity.id
_entity.type
_entity.pdbx_description
1 polymer ?
#
loop_
_entity_poly.entity_id
_entity_poly.type
_entity_poly.pdbx_seq_one_letter_code
_entity_poly.pdbx_strand_id
1 'polypeptide(L)'
;MSHRRLASFLLLTAATVTAATGIAATASAGTGAAATAAAAGGTVAPPASAAAADTLFTEPDEGFSAVYGLIDGATASIDMTMYELADTTAEQDLAAAAGRGVRVRVILDRREESKNSAAYQFLNANGVSAVWSSSAYYYTHEKSLVIDGATAVIMTANLTSVYYPTSRDFGVIDTDPADIAATEAVFDADFAGAAVTPGDGDDLVWSPTDSQAHLLALINGATTSLRIYSEEMSDTTIENALVSAAERGVDVQVVGENENREYDSAYTTLAGAGVQISYYSSPAGFYIHGKVIEADYGTPAAKVFIGSENFSGTSLNSNRELGLIVAGPAILSSIATTFATDFSNGTRWS
;
A
#
# COMPACT_ATOMS: atom_id res chain seq x y z
N MET A 1 24.89 39.71 3.28
CA MET A 1 26.08 39.25 4.05
C MET A 1 26.33 37.79 3.66
N SER A 2 27.51 37.55 3.17
CA SER A 2 27.97 36.30 2.55
C SER A 2 28.22 35.21 3.59
N HIS A 3 27.78 33.98 3.36
CA HIS A 3 28.39 32.81 3.97
C HIS A 3 28.65 31.71 2.94
N ARG A 4 29.89 31.31 2.94
CA ARG A 4 30.69 30.48 2.05
C ARG A 4 30.24 29.00 2.07
N ARG A 5 30.26 28.39 0.87
CA ARG A 5 30.24 26.94 0.64
C ARG A 5 31.57 26.33 1.07
N LEU A 6 31.54 25.21 1.78
CA LEU A 6 32.68 24.31 1.95
C LEU A 6 32.34 22.97 1.25
N ALA A 7 33.13 22.69 0.22
CA ALA A 7 33.15 21.39 -0.44
C ALA A 7 34.13 20.50 0.31
N SER A 8 33.72 19.27 0.61
CA SER A 8 34.62 18.21 1.08
C SER A 8 34.64 17.08 0.07
N PHE A 9 35.81 16.88 -0.51
CA PHE A 9 36.15 15.71 -1.34
C PHE A 9 36.38 14.51 -0.44
N LEU A 10 35.77 13.36 -0.78
CA LEU A 10 36.14 12.04 -0.23
C LEU A 10 36.70 11.18 -1.33
N LEU A 11 37.90 10.63 -1.10
CA LEU A 11 38.65 9.73 -1.97
C LEU A 11 37.98 8.37 -2.06
N LEU A 12 37.98 7.87 -3.28
CA LEU A 12 37.56 6.48 -3.62
C LEU A 12 38.81 5.58 -3.53
N THR A 13 38.80 4.56 -2.67
CA THR A 13 39.78 3.47 -2.69
C THR A 13 39.15 2.20 -3.25
N ALA A 14 39.67 1.74 -4.37
CA ALA A 14 39.31 0.48 -5.00
C ALA A 14 39.97 -0.71 -4.27
N ALA A 15 39.18 -1.72 -3.94
CA ALA A 15 39.65 -3.01 -3.48
C ALA A 15 39.44 -4.07 -4.58
N THR A 16 40.52 -4.64 -5.04
CA THR A 16 40.58 -5.76 -5.99
C THR A 16 40.31 -7.08 -5.25
N VAL A 17 39.36 -7.88 -5.73
CA VAL A 17 39.16 -9.26 -5.29
C VAL A 17 39.62 -10.23 -6.39
N THR A 18 40.57 -11.06 -6.02
CA THR A 18 41.17 -12.12 -6.83
C THR A 18 40.26 -13.36 -6.91
N ALA A 19 40.08 -13.89 -8.10
CA ALA A 19 39.38 -15.14 -8.35
C ALA A 19 40.29 -16.36 -8.00
N ALA A 20 39.74 -17.36 -7.34
CA ALA A 20 40.36 -18.67 -7.14
C ALA A 20 39.57 -19.74 -7.90
N THR A 21 40.24 -20.38 -8.82
CA THR A 21 39.82 -21.56 -9.58
C THR A 21 40.06 -22.84 -8.79
N GLY A 22 39.11 -23.77 -8.77
CA GLY A 22 39.26 -25.10 -8.12
C GLY A 22 38.37 -26.16 -8.76
N ILE A 23 38.92 -26.88 -9.67
CA ILE A 23 39.11 -28.33 -9.95
C ILE A 23 37.86 -29.23 -9.82
N ALA A 24 37.53 -29.84 -10.95
CA ALA A 24 36.62 -30.96 -11.16
C ALA A 24 37.12 -32.28 -10.54
N ALA A 25 36.23 -33.10 -10.04
CA ALA A 25 36.48 -34.51 -9.74
C ALA A 25 35.39 -35.41 -10.34
N THR A 26 35.82 -36.50 -10.88
CA THR A 26 35.22 -37.43 -11.81
C THR A 26 34.25 -38.43 -11.19
N ALA A 27 33.34 -38.89 -12.03
CA ALA A 27 32.34 -39.93 -11.81
C ALA A 27 32.97 -41.32 -11.53
N SER A 28 32.27 -42.14 -10.71
CA SER A 28 32.40 -43.59 -10.66
C SER A 28 31.01 -44.24 -10.73
N ALA A 29 30.81 -45.08 -11.70
CA ALA A 29 29.64 -45.91 -11.91
C ALA A 29 29.70 -47.16 -11.01
N GLY A 30 28.62 -47.44 -10.33
CA GLY A 30 28.40 -48.70 -9.60
C GLY A 30 27.05 -49.32 -9.97
N THR A 31 27.13 -50.59 -10.43
CA THR A 31 26.05 -51.40 -10.99
C THR A 31 25.22 -52.10 -9.89
N GLY A 32 23.89 -52.04 -10.04
CA GLY A 32 23.02 -53.20 -9.86
C GLY A 32 22.57 -53.63 -8.47
N ALA A 33 21.25 -53.47 -8.21
CA ALA A 33 20.42 -54.54 -7.64
C ALA A 33 18.95 -54.15 -7.74
N ALA A 34 18.15 -55.02 -8.31
CA ALA A 34 16.70 -54.91 -8.39
C ALA A 34 16.10 -55.13 -6.99
N ALA A 35 15.22 -54.22 -6.57
CA ALA A 35 14.37 -54.39 -5.38
C ALA A 35 12.92 -54.10 -5.75
N THR A 36 12.08 -55.01 -5.38
CA THR A 36 10.65 -55.15 -5.56
C THR A 36 9.87 -53.89 -5.21
N ALA A 37 8.93 -53.53 -6.07
CA ALA A 37 7.94 -52.47 -5.85
C ALA A 37 6.99 -52.82 -4.72
N ALA A 38 7.07 -52.09 -3.62
CA ALA A 38 6.00 -51.97 -2.64
C ALA A 38 5.10 -50.79 -3.08
N ALA A 39 3.82 -51.05 -3.29
CA ALA A 39 2.83 -50.01 -3.58
C ALA A 39 2.69 -49.09 -2.36
N ALA A 40 3.28 -47.90 -2.43
CA ALA A 40 3.02 -46.84 -1.50
C ALA A 40 1.65 -46.23 -1.82
N GLY A 41 0.67 -46.44 -0.92
CA GLY A 41 -0.58 -45.70 -0.96
C GLY A 41 -0.30 -44.21 -0.87
N GLY A 42 -0.47 -43.51 -1.97
CA GLY A 42 -0.40 -42.04 -2.01
C GLY A 42 -1.54 -41.48 -1.16
N THR A 43 -1.22 -40.91 -0.03
CA THR A 43 -2.14 -39.96 0.62
C THR A 43 -2.26 -38.77 -0.30
N VAL A 44 -3.43 -38.64 -0.95
CA VAL A 44 -3.81 -37.41 -1.65
C VAL A 44 -3.84 -36.33 -0.57
N ALA A 45 -2.94 -35.35 -0.68
CA ALA A 45 -3.02 -34.16 0.14
C ALA A 45 -4.42 -33.54 -0.07
N PRO A 46 -5.10 -33.07 0.99
CA PRO A 46 -6.35 -32.34 0.82
C PRO A 46 -6.09 -31.19 -0.16
N PRO A 47 -7.07 -30.86 -1.04
CA PRO A 47 -6.92 -29.69 -1.90
C PRO A 47 -6.60 -28.50 -0.99
N ALA A 48 -5.57 -27.72 -1.37
CA ALA A 48 -5.32 -26.45 -0.73
C ALA A 48 -6.65 -25.69 -0.70
N SER A 49 -7.05 -25.25 0.50
CA SER A 49 -8.19 -24.36 0.62
C SER A 49 -7.92 -23.21 -0.34
N ALA A 50 -8.86 -22.95 -1.26
CA ALA A 50 -8.76 -21.75 -2.06
C ALA A 50 -8.62 -20.58 -1.07
N ALA A 51 -7.56 -19.78 -1.18
CA ALA A 51 -7.45 -18.56 -0.41
C ALA A 51 -8.77 -17.79 -0.57
N ALA A 52 -9.29 -17.25 0.51
CA ALA A 52 -10.46 -16.39 0.40
C ALA A 52 -10.07 -15.23 -0.51
N ALA A 53 -10.96 -14.85 -1.43
CA ALA A 53 -10.68 -13.75 -2.33
C ALA A 53 -10.63 -12.44 -1.54
N ASP A 54 -9.71 -11.56 -1.88
CA ASP A 54 -9.61 -10.22 -1.31
C ASP A 54 -10.94 -9.49 -1.41
N THR A 55 -11.24 -8.69 -0.39
CA THR A 55 -12.50 -7.95 -0.30
C THR A 55 -12.19 -6.45 -0.24
N LEU A 56 -12.81 -5.68 -1.12
CA LEU A 56 -12.76 -4.22 -1.11
C LEU A 56 -13.87 -3.66 -0.21
N PHE A 57 -13.57 -2.59 0.52
CA PHE A 57 -14.58 -1.67 1.04
C PHE A 57 -14.26 -0.24 0.58
N THR A 58 -15.32 0.58 0.45
CA THR A 58 -15.25 1.91 -0.15
C THR A 58 -15.89 2.95 0.77
N GLU A 59 -15.16 4.02 1.05
CA GLU A 59 -15.65 5.17 1.80
C GLU A 59 -16.14 6.28 0.85
N PRO A 60 -17.19 7.00 1.23
CA PRO A 60 -18.02 6.88 2.43
C PRO A 60 -19.16 5.84 2.31
N ASP A 61 -19.22 5.06 1.23
CA ASP A 61 -20.42 4.30 0.85
C ASP A 61 -20.70 3.12 1.79
N GLU A 62 -19.65 2.46 2.32
CA GLU A 62 -19.77 1.23 3.12
C GLU A 62 -19.39 1.43 4.60
N GLY A 63 -18.56 2.41 4.92
CA GLY A 63 -18.09 2.68 6.28
C GLY A 63 -17.06 1.67 6.78
N PHE A 64 -16.49 1.96 7.94
CA PHE A 64 -15.43 1.13 8.56
C PHE A 64 -15.95 -0.06 9.38
N SER A 65 -17.23 -0.44 9.23
CA SER A 65 -17.82 -1.54 10.01
C SER A 65 -17.09 -2.88 9.84
N ALA A 66 -16.53 -3.13 8.65
CA ALA A 66 -15.73 -4.33 8.39
C ALA A 66 -14.43 -4.32 9.20
N VAL A 67 -13.74 -3.18 9.27
CA VAL A 67 -12.50 -3.01 10.05
C VAL A 67 -12.77 -3.17 11.55
N TYR A 68 -13.81 -2.51 12.07
CA TYR A 68 -14.21 -2.65 13.48
C TYR A 68 -14.58 -4.11 13.81
N GLY A 69 -15.31 -4.78 12.90
CA GLY A 69 -15.67 -6.19 13.07
C GLY A 69 -14.46 -7.12 13.13
N LEU A 70 -13.40 -6.84 12.38
CA LEU A 70 -12.13 -7.58 12.44
C LEU A 70 -11.42 -7.35 13.77
N ILE A 71 -11.34 -6.10 14.26
CA ILE A 71 -10.74 -5.76 15.55
C ILE A 71 -11.51 -6.45 16.69
N ASP A 72 -12.84 -6.40 16.66
CA ASP A 72 -13.71 -7.03 17.65
C ASP A 72 -13.61 -8.56 17.62
N GLY A 73 -13.43 -9.15 16.46
CA GLY A 73 -13.28 -10.58 16.24
C GLY A 73 -11.91 -11.14 16.59
N ALA A 74 -10.89 -10.30 16.79
CA ALA A 74 -9.53 -10.72 17.07
C ALA A 74 -9.41 -11.58 18.34
N THR A 75 -8.63 -12.66 18.24
CA THR A 75 -8.48 -13.66 19.31
C THR A 75 -7.04 -13.82 19.80
N ALA A 76 -6.04 -13.47 19.00
CA ALA A 76 -4.64 -13.66 19.32
C ALA A 76 -3.82 -12.37 19.24
N SER A 77 -3.88 -11.64 18.12
CA SER A 77 -3.06 -10.44 17.92
C SER A 77 -3.71 -9.42 16.98
N ILE A 78 -3.38 -8.16 17.22
CA ILE A 78 -3.61 -7.03 16.30
C ILE A 78 -2.32 -6.24 16.24
N ASP A 79 -1.79 -6.08 15.03
CA ASP A 79 -0.63 -5.26 14.73
C ASP A 79 -1.06 -4.16 13.74
N MET A 80 -0.98 -2.89 14.14
CA MET A 80 -1.49 -1.77 13.36
C MET A 80 -0.41 -0.71 13.15
N THR A 81 -0.21 -0.31 11.90
CA THR A 81 0.52 0.93 11.54
C THR A 81 -0.49 1.96 11.06
N MET A 82 -0.48 3.17 11.64
CA MET A 82 -1.44 4.20 11.30
C MET A 82 -0.80 5.59 11.30
N TYR A 83 -0.98 6.31 10.18
CA TYR A 83 -0.50 7.68 10.06
C TYR A 83 -1.24 8.64 11.00
N GLU A 84 -2.58 8.69 10.92
CA GLU A 84 -3.42 9.47 11.82
C GLU A 84 -4.50 8.58 12.45
N LEU A 85 -4.53 8.52 13.78
CA LEU A 85 -5.55 7.84 14.57
C LEU A 85 -6.32 8.85 15.43
N ALA A 86 -7.55 9.14 15.01
CA ALA A 86 -8.49 10.00 15.71
C ALA A 86 -9.93 9.49 15.51
N ASP A 87 -10.10 8.20 15.75
CA ASP A 87 -11.37 7.47 15.72
C ASP A 87 -11.60 6.78 17.04
N THR A 88 -12.49 7.35 17.83
CA THR A 88 -12.78 6.84 19.18
C THR A 88 -13.39 5.45 19.18
N THR A 89 -14.05 5.01 18.11
CA THR A 89 -14.56 3.64 17.98
C THR A 89 -13.40 2.68 17.84
N ALA A 90 -12.51 2.91 16.86
CA ALA A 90 -11.31 2.08 16.66
C ALA A 90 -10.42 2.05 17.92
N GLU A 91 -10.21 3.20 18.57
CA GLU A 91 -9.43 3.27 19.82
C GLU A 91 -10.04 2.41 20.92
N GLN A 92 -11.37 2.46 21.11
CA GLN A 92 -12.09 1.68 22.11
C GLN A 92 -12.08 0.19 21.79
N ASP A 93 -12.24 -0.19 20.53
CA ASP A 93 -12.22 -1.59 20.08
C ASP A 93 -10.83 -2.21 20.27
N LEU A 94 -9.76 -1.48 19.95
CA LEU A 94 -8.37 -1.90 20.23
C LEU A 94 -8.12 -2.09 21.73
N ALA A 95 -8.58 -1.15 22.57
CA ALA A 95 -8.48 -1.26 24.01
C ALA A 95 -9.31 -2.44 24.55
N ALA A 96 -10.51 -2.66 24.01
CA ALA A 96 -11.36 -3.79 24.39
C ALA A 96 -10.72 -5.13 23.97
N ALA A 97 -10.08 -5.21 22.80
CA ALA A 97 -9.32 -6.37 22.38
C ALA A 97 -8.17 -6.68 23.35
N ALA A 98 -7.38 -5.69 23.75
CA ALA A 98 -6.35 -5.83 24.78
C ALA A 98 -6.95 -6.31 26.13
N GLY A 99 -8.10 -5.77 26.52
CA GLY A 99 -8.85 -6.20 27.71
C GLY A 99 -9.34 -7.66 27.65
N ARG A 100 -9.56 -8.22 26.43
CA ARG A 100 -9.85 -9.64 26.21
C ARG A 100 -8.61 -10.54 26.27
N GLY A 101 -7.40 -9.96 26.33
CA GLY A 101 -6.12 -10.67 26.35
C GLY A 101 -5.48 -10.82 24.95
N VAL A 102 -6.02 -10.17 23.93
CA VAL A 102 -5.39 -10.07 22.60
C VAL A 102 -4.12 -9.23 22.70
N ARG A 103 -3.02 -9.66 22.06
CA ARG A 103 -1.80 -8.86 21.94
C ARG A 103 -2.03 -7.73 20.94
N VAL A 104 -2.14 -6.50 21.42
CA VAL A 104 -2.37 -5.33 20.54
C VAL A 104 -1.13 -4.44 20.54
N ARG A 105 -0.57 -4.22 19.34
CA ARG A 105 0.58 -3.32 19.10
C ARG A 105 0.19 -2.28 18.05
N VAL A 106 0.60 -1.03 18.25
CA VAL A 106 0.27 0.08 17.36
C VAL A 106 1.50 0.95 17.13
N ILE A 107 1.80 1.25 15.86
CA ILE A 107 2.76 2.27 15.45
C ILE A 107 1.97 3.50 14.99
N LEU A 108 2.21 4.67 15.59
CA LEU A 108 1.63 5.95 15.18
C LEU A 108 2.72 6.88 14.64
N ASP A 109 2.40 7.62 13.58
CA ASP A 109 3.38 8.53 13.00
C ASP A 109 3.78 9.62 14.01
N ARG A 110 5.10 9.78 14.18
CA ARG A 110 5.69 10.72 15.13
C ARG A 110 5.53 12.18 14.68
N ARG A 111 5.49 12.45 13.38
CA ARG A 111 5.36 13.82 12.89
C ARG A 111 3.94 14.35 13.05
N GLU A 112 2.97 13.44 13.11
CA GLU A 112 1.57 13.75 13.42
C GLU A 112 1.27 13.59 14.93
N GLU A 113 2.27 13.73 15.80
CA GLU A 113 2.12 13.65 17.25
C GLU A 113 0.99 14.54 17.78
N SER A 114 0.81 15.73 17.21
CA SER A 114 -0.25 16.64 17.63
C SER A 114 -1.67 16.05 17.45
N LYS A 115 -1.88 15.24 16.45
CA LYS A 115 -3.15 14.54 16.18
C LYS A 115 -3.23 13.21 16.91
N ASN A 116 -2.14 12.49 16.98
CA ASN A 116 -2.07 11.14 17.51
C ASN A 116 -1.93 11.08 19.06
N SER A 117 -1.57 12.16 19.74
CA SER A 117 -1.23 12.14 21.19
C SER A 117 -2.38 11.62 22.06
N ALA A 118 -3.63 11.94 21.72
CA ALA A 118 -4.79 11.50 22.51
C ALA A 118 -4.95 9.97 22.40
N ALA A 119 -4.94 9.44 21.18
CA ALA A 119 -4.99 8.01 20.92
C ALA A 119 -3.81 7.26 21.53
N TYR A 120 -2.58 7.79 21.37
CA TYR A 120 -1.38 7.21 21.96
C TYR A 120 -1.49 7.03 23.50
N GLN A 121 -1.94 8.11 24.18
CA GLN A 121 -2.10 8.08 25.63
C GLN A 121 -3.22 7.13 26.06
N PHE A 122 -4.37 7.17 25.38
CA PHE A 122 -5.52 6.33 25.66
C PHE A 122 -5.17 4.84 25.50
N LEU A 123 -4.56 4.47 24.38
CA LEU A 123 -4.18 3.09 24.06
C LEU A 123 -3.19 2.53 25.09
N ASN A 124 -2.11 3.27 25.40
CA ASN A 124 -1.13 2.83 26.39
C ASN A 124 -1.71 2.74 27.81
N ALA A 125 -2.69 3.58 28.16
CA ALA A 125 -3.38 3.49 29.46
C ALA A 125 -4.33 2.29 29.55
N ASN A 126 -4.73 1.68 28.43
CA ASN A 126 -5.68 0.58 28.35
C ASN A 126 -5.07 -0.74 27.86
N GLY A 127 -3.76 -0.93 28.03
CA GLY A 127 -3.10 -2.21 27.82
C GLY A 127 -2.65 -2.49 26.39
N VAL A 128 -2.81 -1.54 25.48
CA VAL A 128 -2.26 -1.60 24.12
C VAL A 128 -0.79 -1.12 24.13
N SER A 129 0.09 -1.77 23.39
CA SER A 129 1.49 -1.34 23.25
C SER A 129 1.60 -0.37 22.07
N ALA A 130 1.36 0.93 22.28
CA ALA A 130 1.51 1.95 21.26
C ALA A 130 2.92 2.60 21.32
N VAL A 131 3.55 2.73 20.15
CA VAL A 131 4.86 3.37 19.98
C VAL A 131 4.80 4.46 18.91
N TRP A 132 5.74 5.41 18.99
CA TRP A 132 5.97 6.38 17.93
C TRP A 132 6.84 5.78 16.84
N SER A 133 6.52 6.07 15.60
CA SER A 133 7.27 5.61 14.43
C SER A 133 8.73 6.07 14.45
N SER A 134 9.57 5.35 13.73
CA SER A 134 10.98 5.67 13.52
C SER A 134 11.17 6.99 12.77
N SER A 135 12.26 7.71 13.05
CA SER A 135 12.69 8.87 12.27
C SER A 135 13.49 8.48 11.01
N ALA A 136 13.61 7.19 10.70
CA ALA A 136 14.29 6.71 9.49
C ALA A 136 13.54 7.11 8.20
N TYR A 137 12.23 7.24 8.28
CA TYR A 137 11.36 7.70 7.21
C TYR A 137 10.92 9.16 7.44
N TYR A 138 10.56 9.85 6.33
CA TYR A 138 10.03 11.21 6.47
C TYR A 138 8.68 11.18 7.18
N TYR A 139 7.73 10.36 6.73
CA TYR A 139 6.52 9.96 7.45
C TYR A 139 6.44 8.42 7.48
N THR A 140 5.77 7.88 8.49
CA THR A 140 5.17 6.55 8.45
C THR A 140 3.72 6.75 8.04
N HIS A 141 3.52 6.82 6.72
CA HIS A 141 2.22 7.17 6.12
C HIS A 141 1.38 5.94 5.76
N GLU A 142 1.85 4.76 6.09
CA GLU A 142 1.14 3.49 6.00
C GLU A 142 -0.14 3.47 6.83
N LYS A 143 -1.17 2.76 6.35
CA LYS A 143 -2.45 2.53 7.04
C LYS A 143 -2.80 1.06 6.88
N SER A 144 -2.32 0.26 7.82
CA SER A 144 -2.48 -1.19 7.76
C SER A 144 -2.81 -1.79 9.12
N LEU A 145 -3.46 -2.95 9.11
CA LEU A 145 -3.65 -3.82 10.26
C LEU A 145 -3.35 -5.26 9.86
N VAL A 146 -2.73 -6.03 10.74
CA VAL A 146 -2.70 -7.49 10.64
C VAL A 146 -3.41 -8.07 11.86
N ILE A 147 -4.39 -8.93 11.60
CA ILE A 147 -5.28 -9.52 12.60
C ILE A 147 -5.01 -11.03 12.68
N ASP A 148 -4.64 -11.50 13.87
CA ASP A 148 -4.41 -12.92 14.18
C ASP A 148 -3.39 -13.64 13.27
N GLY A 149 -2.53 -12.89 12.55
CA GLY A 149 -1.61 -13.43 11.55
C GLY A 149 -2.34 -14.12 10.37
N ALA A 150 -3.60 -13.75 10.12
CA ALA A 150 -4.49 -14.43 9.18
C ALA A 150 -5.25 -13.48 8.24
N THR A 151 -5.27 -12.19 8.54
CA THR A 151 -5.94 -11.18 7.73
C THR A 151 -5.16 -9.89 7.79
N ALA A 152 -4.82 -9.32 6.65
CA ALA A 152 -4.31 -7.96 6.52
C ALA A 152 -5.42 -7.01 6.06
N VAL A 153 -5.38 -5.76 6.52
CA VAL A 153 -6.19 -4.67 6.00
C VAL A 153 -5.24 -3.58 5.54
N ILE A 154 -5.29 -3.23 4.26
CA ILE A 154 -4.44 -2.21 3.64
C ILE A 154 -5.34 -1.12 3.08
N MET A 155 -5.10 0.14 3.47
CA MET A 155 -6.05 1.23 3.22
C MET A 155 -5.38 2.46 2.62
N THR A 156 -6.18 3.22 1.87
CA THR A 156 -5.85 4.61 1.55
C THR A 156 -6.18 5.54 2.73
N ALA A 157 -7.17 5.18 3.53
CA ALA A 157 -7.77 5.96 4.60
C ALA A 157 -6.97 5.95 5.91
N ASN A 158 -6.93 7.09 6.58
CA ASN A 158 -6.62 7.18 8.00
C ASN A 158 -7.81 6.73 8.86
N LEU A 159 -7.57 6.26 10.07
CA LEU A 159 -8.64 6.08 11.05
C LEU A 159 -8.90 7.42 11.78
N THR A 160 -9.55 8.35 11.06
CA THR A 160 -9.89 9.71 11.50
C THR A 160 -11.34 9.99 11.17
N SER A 161 -12.23 9.70 12.12
CA SER A 161 -13.70 9.60 11.89
C SER A 161 -14.34 10.88 11.38
N VAL A 162 -13.76 12.05 11.60
CA VAL A 162 -14.29 13.33 11.11
C VAL A 162 -14.29 13.42 9.58
N TYR A 163 -13.44 12.66 8.89
CA TYR A 163 -13.34 12.69 7.44
C TYR A 163 -14.23 11.65 6.73
N TYR A 164 -14.65 10.57 7.41
CA TYR A 164 -15.39 9.47 6.80
C TYR A 164 -16.61 9.89 5.95
N PRO A 165 -17.47 10.82 6.37
CA PRO A 165 -18.65 11.14 5.58
C PRO A 165 -18.37 11.87 4.25
N THR A 166 -17.16 12.41 4.09
CA THR A 166 -16.82 13.34 3.01
C THR A 166 -15.53 13.02 2.27
N SER A 167 -14.92 11.87 2.57
CA SER A 167 -13.67 11.44 1.92
C SER A 167 -13.88 10.19 1.06
N ARG A 168 -13.38 10.21 -0.16
CA ARG A 168 -13.28 9.01 -1.01
C ARG A 168 -12.02 8.26 -0.66
N ASP A 169 -12.20 7.10 -0.05
CA ASP A 169 -11.16 6.19 0.34
C ASP A 169 -11.50 4.75 -0.01
N PHE A 170 -10.49 3.89 0.03
CA PHE A 170 -10.59 2.47 -0.26
C PHE A 170 -9.77 1.66 0.73
N GLY A 171 -10.21 0.42 0.98
CA GLY A 171 -9.43 -0.53 1.75
C GLY A 171 -9.64 -1.94 1.23
N VAL A 172 -8.57 -2.73 1.27
CA VAL A 172 -8.58 -4.14 0.90
C VAL A 172 -8.39 -4.97 2.17
N ILE A 173 -9.25 -5.96 2.35
CA ILE A 173 -9.10 -7.03 3.32
C ILE A 173 -8.47 -8.18 2.56
N ASP A 174 -7.22 -8.47 2.86
CA ASP A 174 -6.39 -9.47 2.22
C ASP A 174 -6.19 -10.67 3.15
N THR A 175 -6.19 -11.87 2.59
CA THR A 175 -5.99 -13.12 3.31
C THR A 175 -4.87 -13.98 2.71
N ASP A 176 -4.06 -13.43 1.80
CA ASP A 176 -2.91 -14.13 1.27
C ASP A 176 -1.83 -14.31 2.35
N PRO A 177 -1.40 -15.56 2.64
CA PRO A 177 -0.42 -15.80 3.69
C PRO A 177 0.97 -15.20 3.42
N ALA A 178 1.36 -14.98 2.16
CA ALA A 178 2.66 -14.41 1.82
C ALA A 178 2.65 -12.89 2.08
N ASP A 179 1.56 -12.21 1.74
CA ASP A 179 1.38 -10.78 2.00
C ASP A 179 1.28 -10.49 3.50
N ILE A 180 0.51 -11.31 4.23
CA ILE A 180 0.41 -11.21 5.69
C ILE A 180 1.79 -11.38 6.34
N ALA A 181 2.54 -12.42 5.95
CA ALA A 181 3.86 -12.67 6.54
C ALA A 181 4.86 -11.55 6.20
N ALA A 182 4.81 -10.97 5.00
CA ALA A 182 5.66 -9.86 4.61
C ALA A 182 5.29 -8.58 5.38
N THR A 183 3.99 -8.29 5.53
CA THR A 183 3.50 -7.14 6.32
C THR A 183 3.90 -7.26 7.79
N GLU A 184 3.72 -8.44 8.41
CA GLU A 184 4.15 -8.67 9.81
C GLU A 184 5.65 -8.51 9.99
N ALA A 185 6.47 -9.00 9.04
CA ALA A 185 7.92 -8.88 9.14
C ALA A 185 8.38 -7.41 9.12
N VAL A 186 7.73 -6.57 8.31
CA VAL A 186 7.97 -5.12 8.27
C VAL A 186 7.49 -4.46 9.55
N PHE A 187 6.26 -4.76 9.98
CA PHE A 187 5.70 -4.24 11.23
C PHE A 187 6.59 -4.57 12.44
N ASP A 188 7.04 -5.82 12.59
CA ASP A 188 7.90 -6.24 13.70
C ASP A 188 9.21 -5.45 13.74
N ALA A 189 9.83 -5.23 12.58
CA ALA A 189 11.05 -4.45 12.49
C ALA A 189 10.82 -2.97 12.81
N ASP A 190 9.80 -2.36 12.23
CA ASP A 190 9.47 -0.95 12.44
C ASP A 190 9.03 -0.70 13.90
N PHE A 191 8.29 -1.63 14.52
CA PHE A 191 7.91 -1.56 15.93
C PHE A 191 9.11 -1.66 16.86
N ALA A 192 10.10 -2.47 16.50
CA ALA A 192 11.37 -2.60 17.24
C ALA A 192 12.38 -1.48 16.95
N GLY A 193 12.10 -0.60 15.98
CA GLY A 193 13.02 0.42 15.48
C GLY A 193 14.23 -0.18 14.75
N ALA A 194 14.07 -1.35 14.16
CA ALA A 194 15.10 -2.07 13.40
C ALA A 194 15.00 -1.75 11.90
N ALA A 195 16.12 -1.88 11.19
CA ALA A 195 16.12 -1.79 9.73
C ALA A 195 15.53 -3.07 9.11
N VAL A 196 14.74 -2.91 8.06
CA VAL A 196 14.16 -4.01 7.28
C VAL A 196 14.18 -3.65 5.80
N THR A 197 14.39 -4.67 4.97
CA THR A 197 14.06 -4.61 3.54
C THR A 197 12.74 -5.35 3.38
N PRO A 198 11.65 -4.66 3.03
CA PRO A 198 10.38 -5.31 2.80
C PRO A 198 10.47 -6.40 1.73
N GLY A 199 9.69 -7.46 1.91
CA GLY A 199 9.42 -8.44 0.85
C GLY A 199 8.09 -8.11 0.21
N ASP A 200 7.94 -8.44 -1.07
CA ASP A 200 6.78 -8.07 -1.88
C ASP A 200 5.57 -8.99 -1.61
N GLY A 201 5.71 -9.99 -0.72
CA GLY A 201 4.66 -10.99 -0.52
C GLY A 201 4.34 -11.70 -1.84
N ASP A 202 3.05 -11.66 -2.24
CA ASP A 202 2.59 -12.03 -3.58
C ASP A 202 2.33 -10.76 -4.43
N ASP A 203 1.70 -9.74 -3.85
CA ASP A 203 1.19 -8.56 -4.56
C ASP A 203 1.53 -7.21 -3.88
N LEU A 204 2.32 -7.18 -2.79
CA LEU A 204 2.60 -5.96 -2.03
C LEU A 204 3.50 -4.97 -2.76
N VAL A 205 3.30 -3.70 -2.43
CA VAL A 205 4.06 -2.55 -2.94
C VAL A 205 4.52 -1.71 -1.75
N TRP A 206 5.83 -1.42 -1.67
CA TRP A 206 6.41 -0.75 -0.51
C TRP A 206 7.13 0.56 -0.88
N SER A 207 6.85 1.63 -0.16
CA SER A 207 7.68 2.82 -0.15
C SER A 207 8.58 2.85 1.12
N PRO A 208 9.82 3.32 0.99
CA PRO A 208 10.50 3.90 -0.19
C PRO A 208 11.25 2.87 -1.05
N THR A 209 10.92 1.58 -0.97
CA THR A 209 11.70 0.46 -1.56
C THR A 209 11.50 0.35 -3.06
N ASP A 210 10.25 0.12 -3.52
CA ASP A 210 9.95 -0.28 -4.90
C ASP A 210 8.65 0.33 -5.45
N SER A 211 7.86 1.05 -4.64
CA SER A 211 6.54 1.56 -5.03
C SER A 211 6.56 2.32 -6.36
N GLN A 212 7.50 3.25 -6.56
CA GLN A 212 7.59 3.98 -7.81
C GLN A 212 7.81 3.05 -9.02
N ALA A 213 8.65 2.01 -8.87
CA ALA A 213 8.93 1.06 -9.94
C ALA A 213 7.69 0.21 -10.28
N HIS A 214 6.96 -0.28 -9.28
CA HIS A 214 5.73 -1.04 -9.47
C HIS A 214 4.62 -0.21 -10.11
N LEU A 215 4.39 1.02 -9.63
CA LEU A 215 3.40 1.92 -10.21
C LEU A 215 3.74 2.30 -11.66
N LEU A 216 5.01 2.56 -11.95
CA LEU A 216 5.47 2.81 -13.32
C LEU A 216 5.30 1.59 -14.21
N ALA A 217 5.57 0.38 -13.70
CA ALA A 217 5.35 -0.85 -14.46
C ALA A 217 3.87 -1.05 -14.78
N LEU A 218 2.97 -0.79 -13.83
CA LEU A 218 1.52 -0.87 -14.03
C LEU A 218 1.05 0.14 -15.09
N ILE A 219 1.45 1.42 -14.98
CA ILE A 219 1.08 2.48 -15.95
C ILE A 219 1.64 2.19 -17.34
N ASN A 220 2.91 1.81 -17.43
CA ASN A 220 3.58 1.55 -18.71
C ASN A 220 3.07 0.26 -19.38
N GLY A 221 2.61 -0.70 -18.60
CA GLY A 221 2.03 -1.96 -19.07
C GLY A 221 0.60 -1.82 -19.61
N ALA A 222 -0.11 -0.76 -19.26
CA ALA A 222 -1.48 -0.53 -19.70
C ALA A 222 -1.56 -0.34 -21.22
N THR A 223 -2.56 -1.00 -21.82
CA THR A 223 -2.76 -1.05 -23.28
C THR A 223 -4.09 -0.50 -23.75
N THR A 224 -5.09 -0.45 -22.87
CA THR A 224 -6.45 -0.02 -23.22
C THR A 224 -6.94 1.15 -22.37
N SER A 225 -6.78 1.09 -21.04
CA SER A 225 -7.32 2.12 -20.15
C SER A 225 -6.52 2.25 -18.87
N LEU A 226 -6.52 3.47 -18.32
CA LEU A 226 -6.06 3.78 -16.96
C LEU A 226 -7.12 4.63 -16.27
N ARG A 227 -7.54 4.22 -15.09
CA ARG A 227 -8.41 4.98 -14.19
C ARG A 227 -7.67 5.24 -12.89
N ILE A 228 -7.56 6.50 -12.51
CA ILE A 228 -6.64 6.92 -11.45
C ILE A 228 -7.39 7.78 -10.45
N TYR A 229 -7.38 7.39 -9.17
CA TYR A 229 -7.65 8.29 -8.07
C TYR A 229 -6.34 8.85 -7.55
N SER A 230 -6.29 10.15 -7.32
CA SER A 230 -5.06 10.84 -6.90
C SER A 230 -5.38 11.96 -5.92
N GLU A 231 -4.91 11.82 -4.69
CA GLU A 231 -4.89 12.92 -3.72
C GLU A 231 -3.78 13.92 -4.11
N GLU A 232 -2.57 13.43 -4.35
CA GLU A 232 -1.41 14.25 -4.76
C GLU A 232 -0.94 13.84 -6.17
N MET A 233 -0.77 14.80 -7.07
CA MET A 233 -0.21 14.60 -8.41
C MET A 233 0.99 15.54 -8.60
N SER A 234 2.15 15.14 -8.07
CA SER A 234 3.36 15.99 -8.08
C SER A 234 4.68 15.22 -8.34
N ASP A 235 4.62 13.89 -8.58
CA ASP A 235 5.79 13.14 -9.06
C ASP A 235 5.88 13.21 -10.58
N THR A 236 6.88 13.92 -11.09
CA THR A 236 7.06 14.13 -12.53
C THR A 236 7.32 12.84 -13.32
N THR A 237 7.80 11.78 -12.66
CA THR A 237 8.03 10.48 -13.30
C THR A 237 6.69 9.77 -13.56
N ILE A 238 5.79 9.81 -12.59
CA ILE A 238 4.40 9.32 -12.75
C ILE A 238 3.65 10.17 -13.79
N GLU A 239 3.71 11.51 -13.70
CA GLU A 239 3.09 12.40 -14.69
C GLU A 239 3.55 12.07 -16.12
N ASN A 240 4.86 11.92 -16.35
CA ASN A 240 5.41 11.58 -17.66
C ASN A 240 4.99 10.19 -18.14
N ALA A 241 4.83 9.22 -17.24
CA ALA A 241 4.32 7.90 -17.59
C ALA A 241 2.86 7.95 -18.05
N LEU A 242 2.02 8.78 -17.40
CA LEU A 242 0.63 9.00 -17.80
C LEU A 242 0.51 9.73 -19.15
N VAL A 243 1.34 10.76 -19.37
CA VAL A 243 1.47 11.42 -20.68
C VAL A 243 1.82 10.39 -21.74
N SER A 244 2.85 9.59 -21.51
CA SER A 244 3.29 8.57 -22.45
C SER A 244 2.21 7.49 -22.71
N ALA A 245 1.41 7.14 -21.69
CA ALA A 245 0.29 6.22 -21.85
C ALA A 245 -0.79 6.82 -22.79
N ALA A 246 -1.17 8.08 -22.57
CA ALA A 246 -2.12 8.79 -23.43
C ALA A 246 -1.59 8.92 -24.88
N GLU A 247 -0.31 9.24 -25.07
CA GLU A 247 0.34 9.29 -26.38
C GLU A 247 0.38 7.94 -27.10
N ARG A 248 0.41 6.82 -26.36
CA ARG A 248 0.27 5.45 -26.91
C ARG A 248 -1.17 5.11 -27.30
N GLY A 249 -2.15 5.98 -26.99
CA GLY A 249 -3.56 5.77 -27.27
C GLY A 249 -4.33 5.03 -26.18
N VAL A 250 -3.76 4.93 -24.97
CA VAL A 250 -4.47 4.42 -23.78
C VAL A 250 -5.50 5.47 -23.34
N ASP A 251 -6.73 5.07 -23.02
CA ASP A 251 -7.74 5.95 -22.43
C ASP A 251 -7.39 6.23 -20.95
N VAL A 252 -6.78 7.40 -20.70
CA VAL A 252 -6.32 7.79 -19.36
C VAL A 252 -7.29 8.76 -18.75
N GLN A 253 -7.86 8.38 -17.60
CA GLN A 253 -8.80 9.18 -16.83
C GLN A 253 -8.32 9.35 -15.39
N VAL A 254 -8.42 10.57 -14.85
CA VAL A 254 -8.01 10.92 -13.49
C VAL A 254 -9.19 11.53 -12.74
N VAL A 255 -9.47 11.02 -11.56
CA VAL A 255 -10.27 11.68 -10.50
C VAL A 255 -9.29 12.17 -9.44
N GLY A 256 -9.12 13.47 -9.31
CA GLY A 256 -8.09 14.04 -8.45
C GLY A 256 -8.59 15.07 -7.46
N GLU A 257 -7.85 15.23 -6.38
CA GLU A 257 -7.97 16.38 -5.49
C GLU A 257 -7.19 17.57 -6.09
N ASN A 258 -7.70 18.79 -5.93
CA ASN A 258 -7.00 20.00 -6.33
C ASN A 258 -7.30 21.16 -5.37
N GLU A 259 -7.18 20.90 -4.08
CA GLU A 259 -7.35 21.94 -3.08
C GLU A 259 -6.34 23.07 -3.30
N ASN A 260 -6.80 24.31 -3.16
CA ASN A 260 -5.98 25.49 -3.36
C ASN A 260 -5.27 25.56 -4.75
N ARG A 261 -5.71 24.77 -5.74
CA ARG A 261 -5.12 24.72 -7.08
C ARG A 261 -3.66 24.22 -7.09
N GLU A 262 -3.32 23.36 -6.16
CA GLU A 262 -1.94 22.90 -5.96
C GLU A 262 -1.41 22.11 -7.17
N TYR A 263 -2.29 21.34 -7.83
CA TYR A 263 -1.91 20.48 -8.97
C TYR A 263 -2.29 21.05 -10.34
N ASP A 264 -2.60 22.35 -10.46
CA ASP A 264 -2.94 23.01 -11.74
C ASP A 264 -1.89 22.76 -12.83
N SER A 265 -0.61 22.79 -12.49
CA SER A 265 0.49 22.58 -13.46
C SER A 265 0.51 21.15 -13.98
N ALA A 266 0.39 20.15 -13.10
CA ALA A 266 0.34 18.74 -13.46
C ALA A 266 -0.90 18.46 -14.32
N TYR A 267 -2.06 18.92 -13.90
CA TYR A 267 -3.32 18.72 -14.65
C TYR A 267 -3.32 19.39 -16.02
N THR A 268 -2.71 20.58 -16.14
CA THR A 268 -2.53 21.24 -17.44
C THR A 268 -1.64 20.41 -18.38
N THR A 269 -0.54 19.86 -17.86
CA THR A 269 0.37 19.00 -18.62
C THR A 269 -0.31 17.73 -19.07
N LEU A 270 -0.99 17.03 -18.16
CA LEU A 270 -1.71 15.81 -18.44
C LEU A 270 -2.84 16.01 -19.46
N ALA A 271 -3.65 17.06 -19.28
CA ALA A 271 -4.74 17.39 -20.20
C ALA A 271 -4.22 17.76 -21.60
N GLY A 272 -3.07 18.44 -21.67
CA GLY A 272 -2.39 18.75 -22.93
C GLY A 272 -1.96 17.51 -23.73
N ALA A 273 -1.76 16.38 -23.08
CA ALA A 273 -1.47 15.09 -23.70
C ALA A 273 -2.73 14.25 -23.99
N GLY A 274 -3.92 14.75 -23.65
CA GLY A 274 -5.20 14.06 -23.89
C GLY A 274 -5.73 13.26 -22.71
N VAL A 275 -5.10 13.34 -21.52
CA VAL A 275 -5.65 12.77 -20.30
C VAL A 275 -6.93 13.49 -19.90
N GLN A 276 -7.97 12.75 -19.59
CA GLN A 276 -9.24 13.30 -19.15
C GLN A 276 -9.24 13.44 -17.62
N ILE A 277 -9.47 14.64 -17.10
CA ILE A 277 -9.39 14.89 -15.66
C ILE A 277 -10.72 15.42 -15.15
N SER A 278 -11.18 14.83 -14.06
CA SER A 278 -12.26 15.32 -13.23
C SER A 278 -11.69 15.57 -11.83
N TYR A 279 -11.84 16.79 -11.30
CA TYR A 279 -11.22 17.11 -10.01
C TYR A 279 -12.26 17.59 -9.00
N TYR A 280 -11.88 17.43 -7.74
CA TYR A 280 -12.58 17.95 -6.58
C TYR A 280 -11.71 18.99 -5.89
N SER A 281 -12.32 19.86 -5.12
CA SER A 281 -11.63 20.85 -4.32
C SER A 281 -12.39 21.09 -3.02
N SER A 282 -11.70 21.38 -1.96
CA SER A 282 -12.19 21.39 -0.59
C SER A 282 -13.48 22.19 -0.31
N PRO A 283 -13.81 23.32 -0.95
CA PRO A 283 -15.11 23.94 -0.70
C PRO A 283 -16.31 23.12 -1.17
N ALA A 284 -16.09 22.07 -1.99
CA ALA A 284 -17.16 21.22 -2.52
C ALA A 284 -17.71 20.22 -1.47
N GLY A 285 -17.04 20.06 -0.33
CA GLY A 285 -17.49 19.16 0.74
C GLY A 285 -17.27 17.69 0.49
N PHE A 286 -16.51 17.32 -0.55
CA PHE A 286 -16.08 15.95 -0.84
C PHE A 286 -14.63 15.97 -1.26
N TYR A 287 -13.80 15.13 -0.62
CA TYR A 287 -12.36 15.09 -0.75
C TYR A 287 -11.91 13.77 -1.40
N ILE A 288 -11.04 13.83 -2.36
CA ILE A 288 -10.46 12.64 -3.00
C ILE A 288 -9.15 12.29 -2.28
N HIS A 289 -9.23 11.37 -1.34
CA HIS A 289 -8.07 10.88 -0.59
C HIS A 289 -7.55 9.53 -1.13
N GLY A 290 -8.28 8.89 -2.02
CA GLY A 290 -7.90 7.62 -2.65
C GLY A 290 -6.61 7.71 -3.46
N LYS A 291 -5.79 6.66 -3.40
CA LYS A 291 -4.60 6.44 -4.22
C LYS A 291 -4.78 5.10 -4.92
N VAL A 292 -5.27 5.14 -6.16
CA VAL A 292 -5.66 3.95 -6.93
C VAL A 292 -5.23 4.10 -8.38
N ILE A 293 -4.72 3.03 -8.96
CA ILE A 293 -4.45 2.92 -10.40
C ILE A 293 -5.09 1.63 -10.91
N GLU A 294 -6.22 1.72 -11.61
CA GLU A 294 -6.81 0.59 -12.30
C GLU A 294 -6.38 0.60 -13.76
N ALA A 295 -5.71 -0.46 -14.20
CA ALA A 295 -5.21 -0.65 -15.56
C ALA A 295 -6.04 -1.70 -16.30
N ASP A 296 -6.36 -1.43 -17.56
CA ASP A 296 -6.92 -2.35 -18.55
C ASP A 296 -8.23 -3.05 -18.12
N TYR A 297 -9.09 -2.35 -17.36
CA TYR A 297 -10.38 -2.89 -16.91
C TYR A 297 -11.20 -3.49 -18.06
N GLY A 298 -11.77 -4.67 -17.81
CA GLY A 298 -12.55 -5.40 -18.80
C GLY A 298 -11.73 -6.29 -19.72
N THR A 299 -10.42 -6.39 -19.50
CA THR A 299 -9.52 -7.31 -20.21
C THR A 299 -8.95 -8.38 -19.26
N PRO A 300 -8.38 -9.47 -19.78
CA PRO A 300 -7.70 -10.47 -18.95
C PRO A 300 -6.42 -9.96 -18.24
N ALA A 301 -5.90 -8.81 -18.65
CA ALA A 301 -4.71 -8.19 -18.07
C ALA A 301 -5.06 -7.16 -16.98
N ALA A 302 -6.34 -6.98 -16.67
CA ALA A 302 -6.81 -5.98 -15.71
C ALA A 302 -6.19 -6.20 -14.32
N LYS A 303 -5.66 -5.12 -13.76
CA LYS A 303 -5.10 -5.05 -12.40
C LYS A 303 -5.43 -3.72 -11.76
N VAL A 304 -5.42 -3.68 -10.44
CA VAL A 304 -5.60 -2.42 -9.70
C VAL A 304 -4.62 -2.34 -8.55
N PHE A 305 -3.92 -1.21 -8.47
CA PHE A 305 -3.18 -0.78 -7.30
C PHE A 305 -4.10 -0.03 -6.35
N ILE A 306 -4.01 -0.33 -5.04
CA ILE A 306 -4.69 0.38 -3.95
C ILE A 306 -3.69 0.46 -2.80
N GLY A 307 -3.43 1.66 -2.26
CA GLY A 307 -2.47 1.81 -1.17
C GLY A 307 -2.42 3.20 -0.56
N SER A 308 -1.46 3.41 0.31
CA SER A 308 -1.26 4.69 0.98
C SER A 308 -0.39 5.66 0.17
N GLU A 309 0.26 5.19 -0.88
CA GLU A 309 1.23 5.93 -1.67
C GLU A 309 0.58 7.04 -2.50
N ASN A 310 0.85 8.27 -2.15
CA ASN A 310 0.57 9.43 -2.99
C ASN A 310 1.52 9.48 -4.20
N PHE A 311 1.07 10.08 -5.29
CA PHE A 311 1.92 10.25 -6.49
C PHE A 311 2.78 11.50 -6.35
N SER A 312 3.57 11.51 -5.28
CA SER A 312 4.54 12.56 -4.93
C SER A 312 5.92 11.98 -4.62
N GLY A 313 6.96 12.75 -4.89
CA GLY A 313 8.34 12.28 -4.69
C GLY A 313 8.65 11.93 -3.22
N THR A 314 8.02 12.60 -2.25
CA THR A 314 8.17 12.29 -0.83
C THR A 314 7.52 10.95 -0.50
N SER A 315 6.29 10.73 -0.94
CA SER A 315 5.55 9.50 -0.70
C SER A 315 6.28 8.28 -1.29
N LEU A 316 6.66 8.38 -2.56
CA LEU A 316 7.27 7.25 -3.28
C LEU A 316 8.73 6.95 -2.90
N ASN A 317 9.46 7.91 -2.29
CA ASN A 317 10.91 7.76 -2.11
C ASN A 317 11.41 8.07 -0.69
N SER A 318 10.55 8.44 0.25
CA SER A 318 10.99 8.88 1.59
C SER A 318 10.09 8.43 2.73
N ASN A 319 8.82 8.16 2.47
CA ASN A 319 7.88 7.68 3.47
C ASN A 319 7.95 6.15 3.62
N ARG A 320 7.48 5.63 4.76
CA ARG A 320 7.04 4.24 4.90
C ARG A 320 5.58 4.19 4.48
N GLU A 321 5.30 3.48 3.37
CA GLU A 321 3.95 3.29 2.82
C GLU A 321 3.75 1.84 2.39
N LEU A 322 2.49 1.44 2.27
CA LEU A 322 2.09 0.11 1.83
C LEU A 322 0.87 0.18 0.92
N GLY A 323 0.96 -0.52 -0.19
CA GLY A 323 -0.13 -0.82 -1.11
C GLY A 323 -0.03 -2.24 -1.64
N LEU A 324 -0.97 -2.60 -2.51
CA LEU A 324 -0.98 -3.89 -3.20
C LEU A 324 -1.53 -3.74 -4.63
N ILE A 325 -1.15 -4.70 -5.51
CA ILE A 325 -1.62 -4.74 -6.90
C ILE A 325 -2.37 -6.04 -7.13
N VAL A 326 -3.69 -5.98 -7.12
CA VAL A 326 -4.57 -7.17 -7.22
C VAL A 326 -5.31 -7.24 -8.55
N ALA A 327 -5.82 -8.43 -8.88
CA ALA A 327 -6.56 -8.70 -10.12
C ALA A 327 -7.96 -9.31 -9.86
N GLY A 328 -8.47 -9.21 -8.64
CA GLY A 328 -9.78 -9.76 -8.24
C GLY A 328 -10.93 -9.11 -9.03
N PRO A 329 -11.74 -9.89 -9.76
CA PRO A 329 -12.80 -9.33 -10.61
C PRO A 329 -13.85 -8.50 -9.86
N ALA A 330 -14.12 -8.83 -8.58
CA ALA A 330 -15.05 -8.09 -7.74
C ALA A 330 -14.48 -6.71 -7.38
N ILE A 331 -13.19 -6.64 -6.99
CA ILE A 331 -12.48 -5.40 -6.68
C ILE A 331 -12.46 -4.51 -7.91
N LEU A 332 -12.01 -5.03 -9.05
CA LEU A 332 -11.96 -4.29 -10.31
C LEU A 332 -13.33 -3.70 -10.68
N SER A 333 -14.41 -4.51 -10.59
CA SER A 333 -15.76 -4.03 -10.91
C SER A 333 -16.24 -2.94 -9.95
N SER A 334 -15.94 -3.05 -8.66
CA SER A 334 -16.31 -2.06 -7.67
C SER A 334 -15.57 -0.74 -7.90
N ILE A 335 -14.24 -0.78 -8.09
CA ILE A 335 -13.43 0.40 -8.41
C ILE A 335 -13.94 1.08 -9.69
N ALA A 336 -14.15 0.31 -10.78
CA ALA A 336 -14.65 0.86 -12.03
C ALA A 336 -16.01 1.57 -11.88
N THR A 337 -16.91 1.02 -11.07
CA THR A 337 -18.26 1.58 -10.84
C THR A 337 -18.18 2.87 -10.04
N THR A 338 -17.42 2.86 -8.94
CA THR A 338 -17.20 4.03 -8.10
C THR A 338 -16.50 5.14 -8.88
N PHE A 339 -15.45 4.77 -9.64
CA PHE A 339 -14.72 5.71 -10.49
C PHE A 339 -15.63 6.41 -11.51
N ALA A 340 -16.46 5.67 -12.21
CA ALA A 340 -17.37 6.25 -13.21
C ALA A 340 -18.32 7.29 -12.58
N THR A 341 -18.80 7.03 -11.37
CA THR A 341 -19.66 7.93 -10.60
C THR A 341 -18.89 9.21 -10.22
N ASP A 342 -17.74 9.06 -9.59
CA ASP A 342 -16.95 10.20 -9.14
C ASP A 342 -16.41 11.02 -10.32
N PHE A 343 -15.98 10.36 -11.40
CA PHE A 343 -15.53 11.05 -12.62
C PHE A 343 -16.63 11.88 -13.27
N SER A 344 -17.89 11.43 -13.20
CA SER A 344 -19.04 12.17 -13.73
C SER A 344 -19.45 13.36 -12.84
N ASN A 345 -19.24 13.26 -11.53
CA ASN A 345 -19.69 14.24 -10.55
C ASN A 345 -18.68 15.37 -10.30
N GLY A 346 -17.41 15.13 -10.51
CA GLY A 346 -16.35 16.12 -10.33
C GLY A 346 -16.36 17.22 -11.39
N THR A 347 -15.56 18.24 -11.18
CA THR A 347 -15.38 19.36 -12.13
C THR A 347 -14.40 18.94 -13.23
N ARG A 348 -14.81 19.11 -14.49
CA ARG A 348 -13.92 18.81 -15.64
C ARG A 348 -12.81 19.83 -15.73
N TRP A 349 -11.57 19.34 -15.89
CA TRP A 349 -10.43 20.18 -16.22
C TRP A 349 -10.51 20.60 -17.70
N SER A 350 -10.35 21.92 -17.99
CA SER A 350 -10.50 22.52 -19.33
C SER A 350 -9.34 23.44 -19.66
#